data_f6ce7bffdecdb6133668c16926f716a1
#
_entry.id   f6ce7bffdecdb6133668c16926f716a1
#
_cell.length_a   1.000
_cell.length_b   1.000
_cell.length_c   1.000
_cell.angle_alpha   90.00
_cell.angle_beta   90.00
_cell.angle_gamma   90.00
#
_symmetry.space_group_name_H-M   'P 1'
#
loop_
_entity.id
_entity.type
_entity.pdbx_description
1 polymer ?
#
loop_
_entity_poly.entity_id
_entity_poly.type
_entity_poly.pdbx_seq_one_letter_code
_entity_poly.pdbx_strand_id
1 'polypeptide(L)'
;MIIRVLIAVVLAVPAYFYTMRYNIHMFQQNGYKNKEHLHWLKKKFRLQWILYFGLALGIVTCVFPYLALEIFEYLVLLVIIVVYRAMKRMNTKKKLVYTARVKRLLATELILTAAVFALVCGLGGMKRIPGLCLILVSVNLFLDIVANVINHPMEAGINQHYINDAVRKLKSVPGLTVIGVTGSYGKTSVKFYLQTLLQEKYNVLVTPESFNTPMGVVRTIRGSLKPTTEIFVCEMGARHVGDIKEICDMVHPDHGVITSIGPQHLETFFNMENIQKTKFELADALPDGGMLFLNGDNGYIKQQAASSAYDRTPEKIFYYSETEGTGYCAKDVKVSQLGTEFTVVTPDGESERFQMRLIGAHNVINVVGAIAVAHKMGMTLQELRIPVRRIEPVPHRMQMREHGLVTIIDDAYNSNPVGSKAAVETLAMFDGIRILITPGMVELGDKEAEYNHKFGNYAADCCDYILLVGRRHTEPIREGVLEKGFPEEKCLVFDKLEEAVSYAYAIKGQGHKYILLENDLTDNY
;
A
#
# COMPACT_ATOMS: atom_id res chain seq x y z
N MET A 1 -8.38 -17.39 -50.05
CA MET A 1 -7.22 -17.22 -49.14
C MET A 1 -7.08 -15.78 -48.63
N ILE A 2 -7.03 -14.78 -49.50
CA ILE A 2 -6.89 -13.35 -49.11
C ILE A 2 -8.00 -12.90 -48.16
N ILE A 3 -9.28 -13.25 -48.43
CA ILE A 3 -10.42 -12.90 -47.57
C ILE A 3 -10.25 -13.49 -46.14
N ARG A 4 -9.78 -14.74 -46.02
CA ARG A 4 -9.56 -15.42 -44.73
C ARG A 4 -8.49 -14.73 -43.91
N VAL A 5 -7.38 -14.36 -44.56
CA VAL A 5 -6.31 -13.57 -43.92
C VAL A 5 -6.83 -12.21 -43.47
N LEU A 6 -7.60 -11.53 -44.32
CA LEU A 6 -8.18 -10.23 -43.99
C LEU A 6 -9.10 -10.31 -42.76
N ILE A 7 -9.97 -11.32 -42.69
CA ILE A 7 -10.85 -11.55 -41.53
C ILE A 7 -10.02 -11.78 -40.27
N ALA A 8 -9.00 -12.64 -40.33
CA ALA A 8 -8.11 -12.89 -39.19
C ALA A 8 -7.45 -11.61 -38.66
N VAL A 9 -6.90 -10.79 -39.55
CA VAL A 9 -6.23 -9.53 -39.17
C VAL A 9 -7.23 -8.51 -38.61
N VAL A 10 -8.40 -8.36 -39.24
CA VAL A 10 -9.46 -7.44 -38.78
C VAL A 10 -9.96 -7.80 -37.37
N LEU A 11 -10.02 -9.09 -37.03
CA LEU A 11 -10.39 -9.54 -35.69
C LEU A 11 -9.21 -9.49 -34.70
N ALA A 12 -8.00 -9.82 -35.15
CA ALA A 12 -6.83 -9.85 -34.29
C ALA A 12 -6.42 -8.46 -33.79
N VAL A 13 -6.51 -7.41 -34.61
CA VAL A 13 -6.12 -6.04 -34.22
C VAL A 13 -6.88 -5.53 -33.00
N PRO A 14 -8.22 -5.51 -32.94
CA PRO A 14 -8.94 -5.09 -31.75
C PRO A 14 -8.74 -6.05 -30.56
N ALA A 15 -8.65 -7.37 -30.79
CA ALA A 15 -8.36 -8.33 -29.76
C ALA A 15 -7.01 -8.06 -29.09
N TYR A 16 -5.97 -7.86 -29.90
CA TYR A 16 -4.62 -7.50 -29.45
C TYR A 16 -4.64 -6.19 -28.65
N PHE A 17 -5.29 -5.15 -29.15
CA PHE A 17 -5.35 -3.86 -28.46
C PHE A 17 -6.04 -3.94 -27.08
N TYR A 18 -7.14 -4.68 -26.97
CA TYR A 18 -7.84 -4.82 -25.68
C TYR A 18 -7.04 -5.65 -24.68
N THR A 19 -6.43 -6.77 -25.11
CA THR A 19 -5.59 -7.60 -24.24
C THR A 19 -4.33 -6.87 -23.80
N MET A 20 -3.60 -6.24 -24.71
CA MET A 20 -2.42 -5.42 -24.42
C MET A 20 -2.72 -4.33 -23.39
N ARG A 21 -3.82 -3.58 -23.60
CA ARG A 21 -4.21 -2.53 -22.66
C ARG A 21 -4.52 -3.07 -21.27
N TYR A 22 -5.19 -4.21 -21.17
CA TYR A 22 -5.50 -4.84 -19.90
C TYR A 22 -4.23 -5.33 -19.20
N ASN A 23 -3.37 -6.05 -19.90
CA ASN A 23 -2.16 -6.62 -19.33
C ASN A 23 -1.20 -5.52 -18.86
N ILE A 24 -0.94 -4.48 -19.65
CA ILE A 24 -0.07 -3.38 -19.26
C ILE A 24 -0.64 -2.58 -18.07
N HIS A 25 -1.99 -2.50 -17.95
CA HIS A 25 -2.63 -1.91 -16.79
C HIS A 25 -2.33 -2.72 -15.53
N MET A 26 -2.49 -4.04 -15.58
CA MET A 26 -2.15 -4.92 -14.46
C MET A 26 -0.65 -4.92 -14.17
N PHE A 27 0.21 -4.85 -15.19
CA PHE A 27 1.64 -4.73 -15.04
C PHE A 27 2.06 -3.42 -14.35
N GLN A 28 1.39 -2.30 -14.68
CA GLN A 28 1.56 -1.03 -13.98
C GLN A 28 1.12 -1.13 -12.51
N GLN A 29 -0.01 -1.78 -12.21
CA GLN A 29 -0.48 -1.98 -10.83
C GLN A 29 0.48 -2.88 -10.03
N ASN A 30 1.13 -3.86 -10.66
CA ASN A 30 2.16 -4.72 -10.08
C ASN A 30 3.54 -4.03 -10.00
N GLY A 31 3.60 -2.69 -10.18
CA GLY A 31 4.82 -1.90 -10.04
C GLY A 31 5.91 -2.21 -11.06
N TYR A 32 5.56 -2.79 -12.22
CA TYR A 32 6.50 -3.24 -13.28
C TYR A 32 7.50 -4.29 -12.80
N LYS A 33 7.14 -5.07 -11.78
CA LYS A 33 7.95 -6.17 -11.24
C LYS A 33 7.54 -7.50 -11.90
N ASN A 34 8.45 -8.12 -12.63
CA ASN A 34 8.16 -9.36 -13.37
C ASN A 34 7.69 -10.51 -12.47
N LYS A 35 8.28 -10.66 -11.27
CA LYS A 35 7.90 -11.71 -10.30
C LYS A 35 6.46 -11.52 -9.80
N GLU A 36 6.10 -10.29 -9.43
CA GLU A 36 4.75 -9.92 -8.97
C GLU A 36 3.72 -10.16 -10.08
N HIS A 37 4.06 -9.78 -11.32
CA HIS A 37 3.18 -10.00 -12.46
C HIS A 37 2.98 -11.48 -12.78
N LEU A 38 4.03 -12.30 -12.72
CA LEU A 38 3.94 -13.75 -12.89
C LEU A 38 3.09 -14.40 -11.77
N HIS A 39 3.25 -13.95 -10.53
CA HIS A 39 2.40 -14.40 -9.44
C HIS A 39 0.93 -14.06 -9.68
N TRP A 40 0.65 -12.82 -10.10
CA TRP A 40 -0.69 -12.38 -10.49
C TRP A 40 -1.27 -13.21 -11.63
N LEU A 41 -0.50 -13.51 -12.67
CA LEU A 41 -0.93 -14.38 -13.78
C LEU A 41 -1.37 -15.77 -13.29
N LYS A 42 -0.61 -16.36 -12.35
CA LYS A 42 -0.96 -17.65 -11.75
C LYS A 42 -2.26 -17.56 -10.92
N LYS A 43 -2.40 -16.55 -10.09
CA LYS A 43 -3.58 -16.32 -9.22
C LYS A 43 -4.86 -16.09 -10.05
N LYS A 44 -4.76 -15.39 -11.16
CA LYS A 44 -5.89 -15.04 -12.06
C LYS A 44 -5.99 -15.95 -13.31
N PHE A 45 -5.41 -17.14 -13.29
CA PHE A 45 -5.42 -18.08 -14.42
C PHE A 45 -6.84 -18.32 -14.98
N ARG A 46 -7.85 -18.49 -14.11
CA ARG A 46 -9.25 -18.69 -14.53
C ARG A 46 -9.82 -17.53 -15.36
N LEU A 47 -9.33 -16.31 -15.17
CA LEU A 47 -9.77 -15.13 -15.92
C LEU A 47 -9.13 -15.08 -17.31
N GLN A 48 -7.96 -15.68 -17.46
CA GLN A 48 -7.11 -15.61 -18.66
C GLN A 48 -7.07 -16.92 -19.45
N TRP A 49 -7.81 -17.95 -19.03
CA TRP A 49 -7.80 -19.28 -19.66
C TRP A 49 -7.99 -19.21 -21.17
N ILE A 50 -8.81 -18.25 -21.66
CA ILE A 50 -9.10 -18.09 -23.09
C ILE A 50 -7.86 -17.71 -23.91
N LEU A 51 -6.89 -16.97 -23.32
CA LEU A 51 -5.63 -16.65 -23.99
C LEU A 51 -4.71 -17.87 -24.04
N TYR A 52 -4.64 -18.67 -22.96
CA TYR A 52 -3.90 -19.93 -22.97
C TYR A 52 -4.47 -20.92 -23.97
N PHE A 53 -5.81 -21.02 -24.03
CA PHE A 53 -6.50 -21.83 -25.04
C PHE A 53 -6.25 -21.30 -26.46
N GLY A 54 -6.33 -19.99 -26.67
CA GLY A 54 -6.04 -19.34 -27.95
C GLY A 54 -4.61 -19.60 -28.41
N LEU A 55 -3.62 -19.59 -27.50
CA LEU A 55 -2.24 -19.94 -27.82
C LEU A 55 -2.12 -21.38 -28.35
N ALA A 56 -2.73 -22.34 -27.65
CA ALA A 56 -2.71 -23.74 -28.06
C ALA A 56 -3.40 -23.94 -29.42
N LEU A 57 -4.61 -23.35 -29.60
CA LEU A 57 -5.36 -23.42 -30.85
C LEU A 57 -4.57 -22.81 -32.03
N GLY A 58 -4.00 -21.61 -31.85
CA GLY A 58 -3.21 -20.92 -32.85
C GLY A 58 -1.98 -21.74 -33.31
N ILE A 59 -1.29 -22.42 -32.37
CA ILE A 59 -0.20 -23.34 -32.70
C ILE A 59 -0.72 -24.50 -33.57
N VAL A 60 -1.83 -25.11 -33.17
CA VAL A 60 -2.44 -26.23 -33.92
C VAL A 60 -2.83 -25.78 -35.33
N THR A 61 -3.42 -24.60 -35.49
CA THR A 61 -3.83 -24.08 -36.81
C THR A 61 -2.63 -23.70 -37.68
N CYS A 62 -1.53 -23.19 -37.07
CA CYS A 62 -0.29 -22.97 -37.82
C CYS A 62 0.30 -24.27 -38.39
N VAL A 63 0.14 -25.40 -37.68
CA VAL A 63 0.62 -26.70 -38.13
C VAL A 63 -0.37 -27.34 -39.13
N PHE A 64 -1.67 -27.25 -38.81
CA PHE A 64 -2.78 -27.85 -39.57
C PHE A 64 -3.79 -26.76 -40.02
N PRO A 65 -3.52 -26.04 -41.13
CA PRO A 65 -4.35 -24.91 -41.57
C PRO A 65 -5.66 -25.36 -42.23
N TYR A 66 -6.52 -26.07 -41.49
CA TYR A 66 -7.84 -26.49 -41.93
C TYR A 66 -8.87 -25.37 -41.74
N LEU A 67 -9.79 -25.21 -42.70
CA LEU A 67 -10.82 -24.18 -42.67
C LEU A 67 -11.71 -24.24 -41.39
N ALA A 68 -12.02 -25.43 -40.91
CA ALA A 68 -12.80 -25.58 -39.67
C ALA A 68 -12.10 -25.01 -38.45
N LEU A 69 -10.78 -25.19 -38.33
CA LEU A 69 -9.99 -24.64 -37.26
C LEU A 69 -9.90 -23.10 -37.35
N GLU A 70 -9.76 -22.55 -38.54
CA GLU A 70 -9.73 -21.09 -38.76
C GLU A 70 -11.06 -20.43 -38.38
N ILE A 71 -12.21 -21.06 -38.71
CA ILE A 71 -13.53 -20.56 -38.28
C ILE A 71 -13.59 -20.52 -36.74
N PHE A 72 -13.08 -21.55 -36.08
CA PHE A 72 -13.05 -21.63 -34.64
C PHE A 72 -12.13 -20.55 -34.02
N GLU A 73 -10.99 -20.24 -34.63
CA GLU A 73 -10.11 -19.11 -34.24
C GLU A 73 -10.84 -17.77 -34.33
N TYR A 74 -11.62 -17.54 -35.39
CA TYR A 74 -12.38 -16.29 -35.51
C TYR A 74 -13.37 -16.13 -34.37
N LEU A 75 -14.05 -17.25 -33.97
CA LEU A 75 -14.95 -17.25 -32.80
C LEU A 75 -14.17 -16.94 -31.51
N VAL A 76 -12.99 -17.54 -31.30
CA VAL A 76 -12.15 -17.28 -30.15
C VAL A 76 -11.72 -15.82 -30.10
N LEU A 77 -11.26 -15.24 -31.23
CA LEU A 77 -10.91 -13.82 -31.32
C LEU A 77 -12.10 -12.91 -30.97
N LEU A 78 -13.31 -13.23 -31.46
CA LEU A 78 -14.52 -12.49 -31.11
C LEU A 78 -14.81 -12.56 -29.60
N VAL A 79 -14.71 -13.74 -29.00
CA VAL A 79 -14.90 -13.91 -27.55
C VAL A 79 -13.87 -13.10 -26.76
N ILE A 80 -12.59 -13.12 -27.17
CA ILE A 80 -11.55 -12.30 -26.57
C ILE A 80 -11.91 -10.82 -26.64
N ILE A 81 -12.36 -10.32 -27.79
CA ILE A 81 -12.78 -8.92 -27.96
C ILE A 81 -13.91 -8.58 -26.98
N VAL A 82 -14.95 -9.41 -26.90
CA VAL A 82 -16.11 -9.18 -26.04
C VAL A 82 -15.69 -9.16 -24.56
N VAL A 83 -14.94 -10.18 -24.12
CA VAL A 83 -14.49 -10.32 -22.72
C VAL A 83 -13.61 -9.14 -22.32
N TYR A 84 -12.54 -8.83 -23.06
CA TYR A 84 -11.60 -7.77 -22.67
C TYR A 84 -12.17 -6.35 -22.88
N ARG A 85 -13.13 -6.18 -23.81
CA ARG A 85 -13.91 -4.95 -23.92
C ARG A 85 -14.83 -4.75 -22.71
N ALA A 86 -15.44 -5.81 -22.20
CA ALA A 86 -16.24 -5.77 -20.97
C ALA A 86 -15.38 -5.43 -19.76
N MET A 87 -14.19 -6.05 -19.63
CA MET A 87 -13.21 -5.73 -18.57
C MET A 87 -12.77 -4.27 -18.59
N LYS A 88 -12.63 -3.66 -19.77
CA LYS A 88 -12.31 -2.22 -19.89
C LYS A 88 -13.38 -1.33 -19.26
N ARG A 89 -14.64 -1.76 -19.23
CA ARG A 89 -15.76 -1.00 -18.68
C ARG A 89 -15.92 -1.20 -17.16
N MET A 90 -15.23 -2.19 -16.57
CA MET A 90 -15.25 -2.35 -15.11
C MET A 90 -14.58 -1.12 -14.47
N ASN A 91 -15.24 -0.57 -13.45
CA ASN A 91 -14.69 0.53 -12.67
C ASN A 91 -13.47 0.02 -11.91
N THR A 92 -12.29 0.35 -12.40
CA THR A 92 -11.03 0.11 -11.68
C THR A 92 -10.74 1.29 -10.76
N LYS A 93 -10.34 1.03 -9.52
CA LYS A 93 -10.00 2.07 -8.53
C LYS A 93 -8.81 2.92 -9.02
N LYS A 94 -7.81 2.28 -9.62
CA LYS A 94 -6.66 2.96 -10.24
C LYS A 94 -6.73 2.84 -11.75
N LYS A 95 -6.87 3.95 -12.45
CA LYS A 95 -6.90 4.00 -13.92
C LYS A 95 -5.50 3.82 -14.50
N LEU A 96 -5.39 3.21 -15.71
CA LEU A 96 -4.15 3.15 -16.47
C LEU A 96 -3.65 4.57 -16.79
N VAL A 97 -2.43 4.88 -16.41
CA VAL A 97 -1.76 6.15 -16.70
C VAL A 97 -0.67 5.92 -17.75
N TYR A 98 -0.78 6.61 -18.90
CA TYR A 98 0.19 6.51 -19.99
C TYR A 98 1.45 7.33 -19.69
N THR A 99 2.24 6.85 -18.72
CA THR A 99 3.56 7.43 -18.39
C THR A 99 4.55 7.21 -19.52
N ALA A 100 5.71 7.92 -19.48
CA ALA A 100 6.79 7.70 -20.44
C ALA A 100 7.26 6.23 -20.44
N ARG A 101 7.31 5.57 -19.27
CA ARG A 101 7.64 4.14 -19.14
C ARG A 101 6.62 3.25 -19.84
N VAL A 102 5.31 3.49 -19.63
CA VAL A 102 4.25 2.74 -20.32
C VAL A 102 4.34 2.91 -21.82
N LYS A 103 4.62 4.14 -22.31
CA LYS A 103 4.78 4.39 -23.75
C LYS A 103 5.97 3.64 -24.35
N ARG A 104 7.10 3.55 -23.63
CA ARG A 104 8.26 2.75 -24.05
C ARG A 104 7.95 1.26 -24.09
N LEU A 105 7.28 0.72 -23.06
CA LEU A 105 6.84 -0.68 -23.04
C LEU A 105 5.95 -0.98 -24.24
N LEU A 106 4.91 -0.18 -24.48
CA LEU A 106 4.01 -0.34 -25.63
C LEU A 106 4.76 -0.29 -26.97
N ALA A 107 5.72 0.63 -27.12
CA ALA A 107 6.54 0.71 -28.34
C ALA A 107 7.35 -0.58 -28.54
N THR A 108 8.00 -1.09 -27.49
CA THR A 108 8.77 -2.34 -27.53
C THR A 108 7.88 -3.54 -27.87
N GLU A 109 6.71 -3.67 -27.27
CA GLU A 109 5.74 -4.73 -27.55
C GLU A 109 5.27 -4.69 -29.01
N LEU A 110 4.94 -3.49 -29.53
CA LEU A 110 4.51 -3.33 -30.92
C LEU A 110 5.64 -3.68 -31.90
N ILE A 111 6.89 -3.27 -31.61
CA ILE A 111 8.05 -3.62 -32.44
C ILE A 111 8.28 -5.13 -32.44
N LEU A 112 8.25 -5.78 -31.27
CA LEU A 112 8.40 -7.24 -31.14
C LEU A 112 7.31 -7.97 -31.92
N THR A 113 6.05 -7.56 -31.73
CA THR A 113 4.91 -8.15 -32.42
C THR A 113 5.02 -8.00 -33.94
N ALA A 114 5.38 -6.81 -34.42
CA ALA A 114 5.57 -6.55 -35.84
C ALA A 114 6.76 -7.36 -36.44
N ALA A 115 7.85 -7.49 -35.68
CA ALA A 115 9.01 -8.28 -36.10
C ALA A 115 8.66 -9.78 -36.21
N VAL A 116 7.96 -10.34 -35.21
CA VAL A 116 7.52 -11.74 -35.26
C VAL A 116 6.53 -11.96 -36.39
N PHE A 117 5.57 -11.04 -36.59
CA PHE A 117 4.60 -11.12 -37.67
C PHE A 117 5.30 -11.11 -39.05
N ALA A 118 6.23 -10.18 -39.29
CA ALA A 118 6.98 -10.08 -40.51
C ALA A 118 7.85 -11.34 -40.81
N LEU A 119 8.51 -11.87 -39.76
CA LEU A 119 9.34 -13.07 -39.86
C LEU A 119 8.49 -14.28 -40.28
N VAL A 120 7.36 -14.49 -39.64
CA VAL A 120 6.49 -15.65 -39.93
C VAL A 120 5.78 -15.51 -41.26
N CYS A 121 5.39 -14.28 -41.67
CA CYS A 121 4.88 -14.03 -43.03
C CYS A 121 5.91 -14.35 -44.09
N GLY A 122 7.17 -14.02 -43.87
CA GLY A 122 8.27 -14.31 -44.78
C GLY A 122 8.58 -15.81 -44.90
N LEU A 123 8.48 -16.57 -43.81
CA LEU A 123 8.86 -17.99 -43.76
C LEU A 123 7.68 -18.96 -43.94
N GLY A 124 6.48 -18.55 -43.57
CA GLY A 124 5.36 -19.48 -43.34
C GLY A 124 4.28 -19.52 -44.42
N GLY A 125 4.26 -18.54 -45.30
CA GLY A 125 3.19 -18.40 -46.30
C GLY A 125 1.83 -17.98 -45.73
N MET A 126 0.94 -17.49 -46.58
CA MET A 126 -0.35 -16.87 -46.21
C MET A 126 -1.33 -17.80 -45.47
N LYS A 127 -1.19 -19.11 -45.59
CA LYS A 127 -2.10 -20.09 -44.92
C LYS A 127 -1.95 -20.15 -43.43
N ARG A 128 -0.77 -19.71 -42.87
CA ARG A 128 -0.47 -19.74 -41.42
C ARG A 128 -0.82 -18.43 -40.70
N ILE A 129 -1.15 -17.37 -41.46
CA ILE A 129 -1.45 -16.06 -40.87
C ILE A 129 -2.61 -16.07 -39.88
N PRO A 130 -3.76 -16.77 -40.09
CA PRO A 130 -4.82 -16.83 -39.08
C PRO A 130 -4.31 -17.35 -37.74
N GLY A 131 -3.67 -18.53 -37.70
CA GLY A 131 -3.11 -19.08 -36.46
C GLY A 131 -2.06 -18.16 -35.81
N LEU A 132 -1.21 -17.52 -36.62
CA LEU A 132 -0.26 -16.54 -36.13
C LEU A 132 -0.96 -15.35 -35.45
N CYS A 133 -2.03 -14.81 -36.03
CA CYS A 133 -2.80 -13.73 -35.44
C CYS A 133 -3.33 -14.11 -34.04
N LEU A 134 -3.85 -15.30 -33.87
CA LEU A 134 -4.33 -15.78 -32.56
C LEU A 134 -3.17 -16.01 -31.59
N ILE A 135 -2.03 -16.55 -32.04
CA ILE A 135 -0.81 -16.67 -31.22
C ILE A 135 -0.37 -15.30 -30.71
N LEU A 136 -0.24 -14.29 -31.58
CA LEU A 136 0.20 -12.95 -31.21
C LEU A 136 -0.71 -12.27 -30.19
N VAL A 137 -2.04 -12.44 -30.34
CA VAL A 137 -3.01 -11.96 -29.34
C VAL A 137 -2.82 -12.67 -28.01
N SER A 138 -2.58 -13.98 -28.03
CA SER A 138 -2.47 -14.80 -26.82
C SER A 138 -1.15 -14.63 -26.08
N VAL A 139 -0.03 -14.50 -26.79
CA VAL A 139 1.32 -14.27 -26.23
C VAL A 139 1.43 -12.88 -25.58
N ASN A 140 0.54 -11.95 -25.93
CA ASN A 140 0.46 -10.64 -25.26
C ASN A 140 0.45 -10.73 -23.73
N LEU A 141 -0.04 -11.85 -23.18
CA LEU A 141 0.00 -12.16 -21.76
C LEU A 141 1.40 -12.08 -21.12
N PHE A 142 2.44 -12.34 -21.92
CA PHE A 142 3.84 -12.38 -21.47
C PHE A 142 4.71 -11.27 -22.10
N LEU A 143 4.17 -10.55 -23.09
CA LEU A 143 4.95 -9.53 -23.81
C LEU A 143 5.37 -8.37 -22.91
N ASP A 144 4.55 -7.98 -21.95
CA ASP A 144 4.91 -6.98 -20.94
C ASP A 144 6.20 -7.35 -20.20
N ILE A 145 6.35 -8.63 -19.84
CA ILE A 145 7.54 -9.13 -19.12
C ILE A 145 8.76 -9.06 -20.03
N VAL A 146 8.63 -9.53 -21.28
CA VAL A 146 9.72 -9.51 -22.27
C VAL A 146 10.13 -8.06 -22.58
N ALA A 147 9.17 -7.19 -22.84
CA ALA A 147 9.41 -5.78 -23.09
C ALA A 147 10.08 -5.08 -21.88
N ASN A 148 9.68 -5.42 -20.66
CA ASN A 148 10.29 -4.89 -19.46
C ASN A 148 11.75 -5.35 -19.29
N VAL A 149 12.06 -6.61 -19.61
CA VAL A 149 13.44 -7.12 -19.59
C VAL A 149 14.30 -6.38 -20.62
N ILE A 150 13.80 -6.21 -21.85
CA ILE A 150 14.51 -5.48 -22.93
C ILE A 150 14.74 -4.01 -22.53
N ASN A 151 13.74 -3.36 -21.95
CA ASN A 151 13.82 -1.96 -21.55
C ASN A 151 14.58 -1.74 -20.24
N HIS A 152 14.84 -2.80 -19.46
CA HIS A 152 15.44 -2.70 -18.12
C HIS A 152 16.73 -1.88 -18.07
N PRO A 153 17.73 -2.05 -18.96
CA PRO A 153 18.97 -1.24 -18.91
C PRO A 153 18.70 0.25 -19.10
N MET A 154 17.80 0.61 -20.00
CA MET A 154 17.41 2.00 -20.23
C MET A 154 16.65 2.59 -19.04
N GLU A 155 15.68 1.84 -18.48
CA GLU A 155 14.92 2.28 -17.30
C GLU A 155 15.83 2.42 -16.08
N ALA A 156 16.78 1.49 -15.88
CA ALA A 156 17.77 1.59 -14.81
C ALA A 156 18.64 2.85 -14.95
N GLY A 157 19.10 3.15 -16.17
CA GLY A 157 19.87 4.36 -16.46
C GLY A 157 19.06 5.65 -16.20
N ILE A 158 17.79 5.67 -16.59
CA ILE A 158 16.89 6.80 -16.34
C ILE A 158 16.67 6.99 -14.83
N ASN A 159 16.39 5.90 -14.09
CA ASN A 159 16.20 5.95 -12.64
C ASN A 159 17.48 6.44 -11.94
N GLN A 160 18.64 5.90 -12.33
CA GLN A 160 19.92 6.32 -11.76
C GLN A 160 20.22 7.79 -12.01
N HIS A 161 19.90 8.30 -13.22
CA HIS A 161 20.01 9.73 -13.50
C HIS A 161 19.18 10.59 -12.54
N TYR A 162 17.92 10.19 -12.30
CA TYR A 162 17.04 10.92 -11.38
C TYR A 162 17.48 10.80 -9.92
N ILE A 163 18.00 9.65 -9.49
CA ILE A 163 18.59 9.45 -8.16
C ILE A 163 19.79 10.38 -7.99
N ASN A 164 20.73 10.37 -8.93
CA ASN A 164 21.91 11.23 -8.88
C ASN A 164 21.56 12.73 -8.85
N ASP A 165 20.51 13.12 -9.58
CA ASP A 165 20.01 14.49 -9.55
C ASP A 165 19.40 14.86 -8.17
N ALA A 166 18.63 13.97 -7.58
CA ALA A 166 18.07 14.15 -6.23
C ALA A 166 19.18 14.24 -5.17
N VAL A 167 20.18 13.36 -5.23
CA VAL A 167 21.34 13.39 -4.31
C VAL A 167 22.13 14.70 -4.44
N ARG A 168 22.38 15.17 -5.67
CA ARG A 168 23.03 16.48 -5.88
C ARG A 168 22.22 17.62 -5.27
N LYS A 169 20.89 17.58 -5.42
CA LYS A 169 20.01 18.59 -4.86
C LYS A 169 19.99 18.56 -3.33
N LEU A 170 19.98 17.38 -2.71
CA LEU A 170 20.12 17.25 -1.24
C LEU A 170 21.42 17.88 -0.75
N LYS A 171 22.55 17.53 -1.37
CA LYS A 171 23.88 18.07 -1.01
C LYS A 171 24.02 19.57 -1.24
N SER A 172 23.17 20.17 -2.06
CA SER A 172 23.20 21.62 -2.34
C SER A 172 22.48 22.46 -1.27
N VAL A 173 21.79 21.84 -0.29
CA VAL A 173 21.10 22.53 0.80
C VAL A 173 21.95 22.44 2.06
N PRO A 174 22.65 23.55 2.45
CA PRO A 174 23.52 23.54 3.62
C PRO A 174 22.70 23.39 4.91
N GLY A 175 23.19 22.58 5.85
CA GLY A 175 22.56 22.40 7.16
C GLY A 175 21.21 21.66 7.13
N LEU A 176 20.85 21.03 6.01
CA LEU A 176 19.65 20.19 5.93
C LEU A 176 19.78 18.99 6.85
N THR A 177 18.84 18.84 7.77
CA THR A 177 18.71 17.65 8.61
C THR A 177 17.68 16.69 8.00
N VAL A 178 18.05 15.44 7.80
CA VAL A 178 17.16 14.40 7.26
C VAL A 178 16.73 13.46 8.37
N ILE A 179 15.41 13.33 8.58
CA ILE A 179 14.81 12.41 9.56
C ILE A 179 14.13 11.28 8.80
N GLY A 180 14.68 10.06 8.88
CA GLY A 180 14.06 8.87 8.34
C GLY A 180 12.93 8.37 9.24
N VAL A 181 11.78 8.01 8.67
CA VAL A 181 10.65 7.43 9.41
C VAL A 181 10.25 6.10 8.78
N THR A 182 10.42 5.00 9.50
CA THR A 182 10.02 3.67 9.05
C THR A 182 9.21 2.92 10.11
N GLY A 183 8.69 1.74 9.74
CA GLY A 183 7.90 0.85 10.58
C GLY A 183 6.90 0.05 9.75
N SER A 184 6.24 -0.91 10.37
CA SER A 184 5.10 -1.59 9.76
C SER A 184 3.88 -0.67 9.76
N TYR A 185 3.59 -0.04 10.89
CA TYR A 185 2.42 0.83 11.11
C TYR A 185 2.85 2.21 11.63
N GLY A 186 2.00 3.23 11.50
CA GLY A 186 2.22 4.55 12.10
C GLY A 186 3.16 5.50 11.33
N LYS A 187 3.93 5.03 10.34
CA LYS A 187 4.89 5.85 9.57
C LYS A 187 4.31 7.18 9.05
N THR A 188 3.23 7.09 8.31
CA THR A 188 2.59 8.26 7.68
C THR A 188 2.03 9.20 8.72
N SER A 189 1.44 8.67 9.79
CA SER A 189 0.93 9.47 10.90
C SER A 189 2.07 10.24 11.59
N VAL A 190 3.14 9.54 12.00
CA VAL A 190 4.29 10.15 12.66
C VAL A 190 4.95 11.20 11.75
N LYS A 191 5.11 10.94 10.47
CA LYS A 191 5.64 11.92 9.50
C LYS A 191 4.83 13.23 9.50
N PHE A 192 3.49 13.15 9.41
CA PHE A 192 2.66 14.35 9.41
C PHE A 192 2.59 15.02 10.78
N TYR A 193 2.65 14.24 11.87
CA TYR A 193 2.74 14.81 13.21
C TYR A 193 4.06 15.57 13.39
N LEU A 194 5.19 15.00 12.96
CA LEU A 194 6.48 15.69 12.91
C LEU A 194 6.42 16.96 12.07
N GLN A 195 5.75 16.93 10.91
CA GLN A 195 5.55 18.15 10.13
C GLN A 195 4.84 19.23 10.95
N THR A 196 3.70 18.88 11.56
CA THR A 196 2.89 19.83 12.35
C THR A 196 3.67 20.41 13.53
N LEU A 197 4.48 19.59 14.21
CA LEU A 197 5.25 20.04 15.35
C LEU A 197 6.47 20.89 14.94
N LEU A 198 7.27 20.39 14.02
CA LEU A 198 8.54 21.00 13.65
C LEU A 198 8.37 22.30 12.83
N GLN A 199 7.28 22.44 12.08
CA GLN A 199 7.04 23.64 11.26
C GLN A 199 6.82 24.92 12.08
N GLU A 200 6.58 24.82 13.39
CA GLU A 200 6.49 25.99 14.28
C GLU A 200 7.88 26.68 14.45
N LYS A 201 8.96 25.94 14.20
CA LYS A 201 10.33 26.47 14.39
C LYS A 201 11.21 26.37 13.15
N TYR A 202 10.93 25.43 12.24
CA TYR A 202 11.79 25.09 11.11
C TYR A 202 11.02 25.09 9.78
N ASN A 203 11.73 25.29 8.67
CA ASN A 203 11.19 25.06 7.34
C ASN A 203 11.23 23.56 7.03
N VAL A 204 10.09 22.89 7.15
CA VAL A 204 9.98 21.43 7.06
C VAL A 204 9.46 21.00 5.70
N LEU A 205 10.17 20.07 5.07
CA LEU A 205 9.67 19.29 3.93
C LEU A 205 9.34 17.87 4.41
N VAL A 206 8.21 17.31 3.97
CA VAL A 206 7.89 15.89 4.18
C VAL A 206 7.63 15.21 2.83
N THR A 207 7.81 13.89 2.75
CA THR A 207 7.32 13.11 1.61
C THR A 207 5.80 13.21 1.54
N PRO A 208 5.20 13.66 0.41
CA PRO A 208 3.75 13.82 0.32
C PRO A 208 3.03 12.45 0.32
N GLU A 209 1.80 12.42 0.79
CA GLU A 209 0.97 11.21 0.85
C GLU A 209 1.76 9.99 1.39
N SER A 210 1.80 8.90 0.61
CA SER A 210 2.57 7.69 0.89
C SER A 210 3.78 7.52 -0.07
N PHE A 211 4.44 8.61 -0.47
CA PHE A 211 5.63 8.58 -1.32
C PHE A 211 6.84 8.06 -0.55
N ASN A 212 6.82 6.77 -0.24
CA ASN A 212 7.79 6.09 0.63
C ASN A 212 8.65 5.05 -0.12
N THR A 213 8.66 5.10 -1.45
CA THR A 213 9.54 4.30 -2.32
C THR A 213 10.71 5.16 -2.83
N PRO A 214 11.83 4.57 -3.29
CA PRO A 214 12.98 5.34 -3.80
C PRO A 214 12.59 6.43 -4.80
N MET A 215 11.78 6.08 -5.81
CA MET A 215 11.35 7.06 -6.82
C MET A 215 10.30 8.06 -6.30
N GLY A 216 9.51 7.71 -5.29
CA GLY A 216 8.62 8.64 -4.59
C GLY A 216 9.42 9.70 -3.82
N VAL A 217 10.48 9.29 -3.15
CA VAL A 217 11.43 10.18 -2.44
C VAL A 217 12.17 11.06 -3.44
N VAL A 218 12.70 10.49 -4.53
CA VAL A 218 13.35 11.24 -5.63
C VAL A 218 12.42 12.33 -6.17
N ARG A 219 11.15 12.00 -6.42
CA ARG A 219 10.15 12.95 -6.90
C ARG A 219 9.92 14.09 -5.92
N THR A 220 9.85 13.78 -4.63
CA THR A 220 9.71 14.78 -3.56
C THR A 220 10.90 15.74 -3.53
N ILE A 221 12.11 15.21 -3.50
CA ILE A 221 13.34 16.01 -3.45
C ILE A 221 13.43 16.93 -4.68
N ARG A 222 13.26 16.36 -5.87
CA ARG A 222 13.38 17.13 -7.12
C ARG A 222 12.29 18.19 -7.26
N GLY A 223 11.06 17.88 -6.87
CA GLY A 223 9.91 18.78 -7.03
C GLY A 223 9.76 19.82 -5.92
N SER A 224 10.11 19.48 -4.67
CA SER A 224 9.67 20.26 -3.51
C SER A 224 10.80 20.73 -2.59
N LEU A 225 12.01 20.14 -2.62
CA LEU A 225 13.11 20.58 -1.80
C LEU A 225 13.57 21.99 -2.22
N LYS A 226 13.63 22.90 -1.27
CA LYS A 226 14.06 24.30 -1.46
C LYS A 226 15.39 24.56 -0.74
N PRO A 227 16.17 25.55 -1.17
CA PRO A 227 17.40 25.96 -0.46
C PRO A 227 17.15 26.41 0.99
N THR A 228 15.93 26.82 1.32
CA THR A 228 15.51 27.24 2.66
C THR A 228 14.97 26.11 3.51
N THR A 229 14.93 24.86 3.01
CA THR A 229 14.46 23.70 3.77
C THR A 229 15.52 23.37 4.83
N GLU A 230 15.11 23.29 6.09
CA GLU A 230 15.99 22.98 7.22
C GLU A 230 15.85 21.52 7.66
N ILE A 231 14.64 20.97 7.57
CA ILE A 231 14.35 19.58 7.95
C ILE A 231 13.62 18.88 6.82
N PHE A 232 14.10 17.70 6.44
CA PHE A 232 13.41 16.80 5.53
C PHE A 232 12.99 15.51 6.25
N VAL A 233 11.68 15.33 6.49
CA VAL A 233 11.14 14.10 7.08
C VAL A 233 10.79 13.13 5.95
N CYS A 234 11.59 12.08 5.83
CA CYS A 234 11.50 11.08 4.76
C CYS A 234 10.80 9.81 5.26
N GLU A 235 9.58 9.56 4.81
CA GLU A 235 8.91 8.27 5.04
C GLU A 235 9.55 7.19 4.17
N MET A 236 9.92 6.05 4.78
CA MET A 236 10.60 4.93 4.13
C MET A 236 9.75 3.67 4.24
N GLY A 237 9.21 3.23 3.10
CA GLY A 237 8.43 2.00 2.96
C GLY A 237 9.30 0.83 2.50
N ALA A 238 8.89 -0.39 2.85
CA ALA A 238 9.55 -1.61 2.38
C ALA A 238 8.56 -2.74 2.17
N ARG A 239 8.81 -3.55 1.15
CA ARG A 239 8.17 -4.84 0.86
C ARG A 239 9.19 -5.99 0.78
N HIS A 240 10.49 -5.67 0.68
CA HIS A 240 11.60 -6.62 0.60
C HIS A 240 12.75 -6.15 1.49
N VAL A 241 13.61 -7.09 1.85
CA VAL A 241 14.90 -6.80 2.52
C VAL A 241 15.74 -5.92 1.59
N GLY A 242 16.34 -4.86 2.13
CA GLY A 242 17.15 -3.90 1.39
C GLY A 242 16.40 -2.65 0.90
N ASP A 243 15.05 -2.64 0.93
CA ASP A 243 14.26 -1.50 0.42
C ASP A 243 14.49 -0.21 1.26
N ILE A 244 14.67 -0.33 2.58
CA ILE A 244 14.99 0.84 3.44
C ILE A 244 16.42 1.28 3.21
N LYS A 245 17.35 0.34 3.10
CA LYS A 245 18.75 0.63 2.82
C LYS A 245 18.91 1.42 1.51
N GLU A 246 18.19 1.05 0.45
CA GLU A 246 18.21 1.77 -0.84
C GLU A 246 17.84 3.26 -0.66
N ILE A 247 16.82 3.55 0.17
CA ILE A 247 16.43 4.93 0.44
C ILE A 247 17.48 5.63 1.32
N CYS A 248 18.00 4.95 2.35
CA CYS A 248 19.02 5.49 3.22
C CYS A 248 20.32 5.84 2.47
N ASP A 249 20.76 4.96 1.57
CA ASP A 249 21.95 5.19 0.73
C ASP A 249 21.79 6.43 -0.18
N MET A 250 20.55 6.81 -0.49
CA MET A 250 20.25 8.00 -1.28
C MET A 250 20.14 9.28 -0.45
N VAL A 251 19.44 9.21 0.71
CA VAL A 251 19.11 10.43 1.48
C VAL A 251 20.05 10.67 2.65
N HIS A 252 20.84 9.68 3.09
CA HIS A 252 21.76 9.73 4.23
C HIS A 252 21.10 10.35 5.46
N PRO A 253 20.14 9.64 6.13
CA PRO A 253 19.42 10.22 7.25
C PRO A 253 20.34 10.53 8.43
N ASP A 254 20.17 11.71 9.04
CA ASP A 254 20.87 12.12 10.26
C ASP A 254 20.23 11.49 11.50
N HIS A 255 18.90 11.35 11.49
CA HIS A 255 18.11 10.78 12.58
C HIS A 255 17.08 9.80 12.05
N GLY A 256 16.66 8.86 12.91
CA GLY A 256 15.71 7.81 12.55
C GLY A 256 14.59 7.62 13.56
N VAL A 257 13.41 7.29 13.06
CA VAL A 257 12.25 6.89 13.87
C VAL A 257 11.73 5.54 13.38
N ILE A 258 11.68 4.56 14.28
CA ILE A 258 11.03 3.26 14.02
C ILE A 258 9.74 3.21 14.81
N THR A 259 8.60 3.32 14.11
CA THR A 259 7.28 3.50 14.74
C THR A 259 6.73 2.22 15.33
N SER A 260 6.73 1.13 14.57
CA SER A 260 6.29 -0.18 15.03
C SER A 260 6.77 -1.27 14.09
N ILE A 261 6.91 -2.48 14.58
CA ILE A 261 7.17 -3.70 13.80
C ILE A 261 6.06 -4.69 14.08
N GLY A 262 5.49 -5.24 13.02
CA GLY A 262 4.42 -6.22 13.10
C GLY A 262 4.16 -6.89 11.76
N PRO A 263 3.27 -7.90 11.73
CA PRO A 263 2.96 -8.68 10.52
C PRO A 263 2.32 -7.79 9.45
N GLN A 264 3.11 -7.43 8.45
CA GLN A 264 2.71 -6.68 7.27
C GLN A 264 3.52 -7.19 6.07
N HIS A 265 2.89 -7.33 4.91
CA HIS A 265 3.53 -7.83 3.69
C HIS A 265 4.27 -9.18 3.87
N LEU A 266 3.70 -10.09 4.68
CA LEU A 266 4.31 -11.40 4.95
C LEU A 266 4.49 -12.24 3.69
N GLU A 267 3.68 -12.05 2.67
CA GLU A 267 3.85 -12.69 1.36
C GLU A 267 5.21 -12.40 0.72
N THR A 268 5.79 -11.21 0.97
CA THR A 268 7.05 -10.78 0.37
C THR A 268 8.24 -10.83 1.33
N PHE A 269 8.00 -10.65 2.62
CA PHE A 269 9.03 -10.77 3.65
C PHE A 269 9.23 -12.21 4.13
N PHE A 270 8.22 -13.10 3.97
CA PHE A 270 8.18 -14.50 4.39
C PHE A 270 8.14 -14.73 5.89
N ASN A 271 8.80 -13.94 6.72
CA ASN A 271 8.85 -14.09 8.17
C ASN A 271 9.04 -12.73 8.89
N MET A 272 8.83 -12.74 10.21
CA MET A 272 8.97 -11.55 11.05
C MET A 272 10.42 -11.07 11.20
N GLU A 273 11.39 -11.98 11.14
CA GLU A 273 12.81 -11.66 11.26
C GLU A 273 13.28 -10.75 10.10
N ASN A 274 12.86 -11.05 8.87
CA ASN A 274 13.13 -10.22 7.71
C ASN A 274 12.49 -8.83 7.83
N ILE A 275 11.29 -8.73 8.42
CA ILE A 275 10.64 -7.43 8.68
C ILE A 275 11.46 -6.64 9.71
N GLN A 276 11.84 -7.26 10.83
CA GLN A 276 12.66 -6.63 11.86
C GLN A 276 13.98 -6.12 11.28
N LYS A 277 14.73 -6.99 10.61
CA LYS A 277 16.01 -6.64 9.96
C LYS A 277 15.86 -5.49 9.00
N THR A 278 14.84 -5.52 8.13
CA THR A 278 14.62 -4.45 7.14
C THR A 278 14.31 -3.11 7.80
N LYS A 279 13.49 -3.08 8.87
CA LYS A 279 13.20 -1.80 9.54
C LYS A 279 14.42 -1.23 10.26
N PHE A 280 15.30 -2.09 10.75
CA PHE A 280 16.55 -1.67 11.39
C PHE A 280 17.64 -1.25 10.39
N GLU A 281 17.50 -1.49 9.08
CA GLU A 281 18.35 -0.90 8.05
C GLU A 281 18.44 0.64 8.17
N LEU A 282 17.36 1.30 8.66
CA LEU A 282 17.41 2.73 9.00
C LEU A 282 18.37 3.02 10.14
N ALA A 283 18.34 2.20 11.19
CA ALA A 283 19.24 2.36 12.35
C ALA A 283 20.71 2.17 11.95
N ASP A 284 20.98 1.16 11.11
CA ASP A 284 22.33 0.85 10.61
C ASP A 284 22.90 1.98 9.73
N ALA A 285 22.03 2.74 9.07
CA ALA A 285 22.42 3.81 8.15
C ALA A 285 22.68 5.15 8.85
N LEU A 286 22.36 5.31 10.13
CA LEU A 286 22.56 6.58 10.83
C LEU A 286 24.05 6.83 11.13
N PRO A 287 24.53 8.09 11.07
CA PRO A 287 25.89 8.45 11.46
C PRO A 287 26.09 8.32 12.97
N ASP A 288 27.35 8.34 13.44
CA ASP A 288 27.70 8.21 14.86
C ASP A 288 27.05 9.26 15.77
N GLY A 289 26.77 10.46 15.27
CA GLY A 289 26.04 11.52 15.98
C GLY A 289 24.50 11.37 15.87
N GLY A 290 24.00 10.40 15.12
CA GLY A 290 22.59 10.25 14.82
C GLY A 290 21.75 9.82 16.02
N MET A 291 20.54 10.37 16.11
CA MET A 291 19.54 9.99 17.11
C MET A 291 18.57 8.97 16.54
N LEU A 292 18.31 7.91 17.30
CA LEU A 292 17.34 6.87 16.94
C LEU A 292 16.19 6.88 17.96
N PHE A 293 14.96 7.01 17.47
CA PHE A 293 13.75 7.01 18.28
C PHE A 293 13.00 5.71 18.07
N LEU A 294 12.78 4.95 19.15
CA LEU A 294 12.22 3.60 19.13
C LEU A 294 10.94 3.53 19.98
N ASN A 295 9.91 2.91 19.41
CA ASN A 295 8.70 2.59 20.16
C ASN A 295 8.99 1.52 21.23
N GLY A 296 8.99 1.95 22.49
CA GLY A 296 9.29 1.12 23.65
C GLY A 296 8.18 0.11 24.01
N ASP A 297 6.96 0.24 23.50
CA ASP A 297 5.89 -0.72 23.74
C ASP A 297 5.89 -1.88 22.72
N ASN A 298 6.71 -1.77 21.65
CA ASN A 298 6.78 -2.79 20.63
C ASN A 298 7.83 -3.87 20.96
N GLY A 299 7.38 -5.10 21.25
CA GLY A 299 8.26 -6.21 21.63
C GLY A 299 9.30 -6.59 20.58
N TYR A 300 8.93 -6.51 19.29
CA TYR A 300 9.86 -6.81 18.19
C TYR A 300 10.96 -5.76 18.06
N ILE A 301 10.64 -4.48 18.33
CA ILE A 301 11.65 -3.40 18.37
C ILE A 301 12.60 -3.62 19.53
N LYS A 302 12.08 -3.90 20.75
CA LYS A 302 12.93 -4.19 21.91
C LYS A 302 13.85 -5.39 21.67
N GLN A 303 13.31 -6.46 21.10
CA GLN A 303 14.08 -7.68 20.78
C GLN A 303 15.22 -7.36 19.80
N GLN A 304 14.95 -6.64 18.74
CA GLN A 304 15.94 -6.30 17.72
C GLN A 304 16.98 -5.32 18.25
N ALA A 305 16.56 -4.31 19.01
CA ALA A 305 17.48 -3.33 19.61
C ALA A 305 18.43 -3.94 20.66
N ALA A 306 18.01 -5.02 21.34
CA ALA A 306 18.83 -5.77 22.29
C ALA A 306 19.72 -6.82 21.61
N SER A 307 19.61 -7.03 20.30
CA SER A 307 20.42 -8.03 19.60
C SER A 307 21.87 -7.58 19.48
N SER A 308 22.81 -8.53 19.53
CA SER A 308 24.24 -8.29 19.37
C SER A 308 24.65 -7.73 17.99
N ALA A 309 23.72 -7.72 17.04
CA ALA A 309 23.91 -7.11 15.72
C ALA A 309 23.77 -5.59 15.71
N TYR A 310 23.38 -4.97 16.84
CA TYR A 310 23.10 -3.54 16.95
C TYR A 310 23.87 -2.95 18.15
N ASP A 311 25.07 -2.44 17.88
CA ASP A 311 25.97 -1.85 18.88
C ASP A 311 26.00 -0.31 18.74
N ARG A 312 24.92 0.34 19.23
CA ARG A 312 24.91 1.80 19.38
C ARG A 312 24.98 2.22 20.85
N THR A 313 25.69 3.31 21.10
CA THR A 313 25.77 3.88 22.44
C THR A 313 24.37 4.26 22.95
N PRO A 314 23.97 3.84 24.17
CA PRO A 314 22.64 4.08 24.73
C PRO A 314 22.20 5.55 24.71
N GLU A 315 23.13 6.48 24.77
CA GLU A 315 22.88 7.93 24.78
C GLU A 315 22.26 8.45 23.47
N LYS A 316 22.34 7.69 22.38
CA LYS A 316 21.80 8.05 21.06
C LYS A 316 20.49 7.34 20.73
N ILE A 317 20.00 6.47 21.62
CA ILE A 317 18.72 5.78 21.48
C ILE A 317 17.74 6.37 22.47
N PHE A 318 16.61 6.85 21.95
CA PHE A 318 15.51 7.41 22.73
C PHE A 318 14.28 6.52 22.57
N TYR A 319 13.82 5.96 23.68
CA TYR A 319 12.56 5.20 23.69
C TYR A 319 11.39 6.14 23.93
N TYR A 320 10.26 5.83 23.33
CA TYR A 320 8.97 6.44 23.62
C TYR A 320 7.91 5.35 23.80
N SER A 321 6.97 5.56 24.74
CA SER A 321 5.97 4.58 25.14
C SER A 321 4.68 5.25 25.62
N GLU A 322 3.59 4.47 25.64
CA GLU A 322 2.35 4.83 26.33
C GLU A 322 2.38 4.38 27.79
N THR A 323 3.23 3.40 28.12
CA THR A 323 3.40 2.85 29.46
C THR A 323 4.62 3.45 30.17
N GLU A 324 4.59 3.43 31.50
CA GLU A 324 5.74 3.88 32.30
C GLU A 324 7.00 3.06 32.01
N GLY A 325 8.10 3.75 31.72
CA GLY A 325 9.37 3.12 31.37
C GLY A 325 10.51 4.13 31.32
N THR A 326 11.67 3.67 30.87
CA THR A 326 12.84 4.52 30.56
C THR A 326 12.62 5.17 29.21
N GLY A 327 12.38 6.48 29.18
CA GLY A 327 12.17 7.21 27.93
C GLY A 327 11.07 8.27 28.03
N TYR A 328 10.61 8.73 26.88
CA TYR A 328 9.43 9.58 26.82
C TYR A 328 8.19 8.71 27.03
N CYS A 329 7.36 9.01 28.03
CA CYS A 329 6.15 8.22 28.27
C CYS A 329 4.90 9.07 28.44
N ALA A 330 3.74 8.51 28.03
CA ALA A 330 2.46 9.10 28.32
C ALA A 330 1.93 8.61 29.67
N LYS A 331 1.32 9.54 30.43
CA LYS A 331 0.58 9.25 31.67
C LYS A 331 -0.81 9.88 31.61
N ASP A 332 -1.72 9.41 32.44
CA ASP A 332 -3.06 9.98 32.61
C ASP A 332 -3.84 10.08 31.28
N VAL A 333 -3.69 9.08 30.40
CA VAL A 333 -4.34 9.05 29.10
C VAL A 333 -5.86 8.94 29.27
N LYS A 334 -6.57 9.96 28.74
CA LYS A 334 -8.04 10.03 28.76
C LYS A 334 -8.53 10.21 27.33
N VAL A 335 -9.10 9.14 26.77
CA VAL A 335 -9.70 9.16 25.45
C VAL A 335 -11.17 9.50 25.55
N SER A 336 -11.64 10.40 24.71
CA SER A 336 -13.04 10.79 24.60
C SER A 336 -13.44 11.01 23.14
N GLN A 337 -14.72 11.19 22.87
CA GLN A 337 -15.24 11.53 21.54
C GLN A 337 -14.73 12.90 21.03
N LEU A 338 -14.26 13.78 21.92
CA LEU A 338 -13.74 15.10 21.60
C LEU A 338 -12.23 15.12 21.37
N GLY A 339 -11.55 13.98 21.52
CA GLY A 339 -10.11 13.84 21.42
C GLY A 339 -9.49 13.14 22.60
N THR A 340 -8.18 13.26 22.74
CA THR A 340 -7.41 12.60 23.78
C THR A 340 -6.57 13.60 24.58
N GLU A 341 -6.60 13.46 25.90
CA GLU A 341 -5.75 14.19 26.84
C GLU A 341 -4.73 13.24 27.48
N PHE A 342 -3.50 13.69 27.66
CA PHE A 342 -2.42 12.91 28.26
C PHE A 342 -1.31 13.81 28.77
N THR A 343 -0.48 13.30 29.65
CA THR A 343 0.74 13.97 30.16
C THR A 343 1.95 13.27 29.58
N VAL A 344 2.88 13.99 28.95
CA VAL A 344 4.18 13.45 28.54
C VAL A 344 5.18 13.70 29.61
N VAL A 345 5.95 12.66 29.98
CA VAL A 345 7.11 12.76 30.90
C VAL A 345 8.36 12.41 30.12
N THR A 346 9.38 13.25 30.20
CA THR A 346 10.69 13.02 29.57
C THR A 346 11.58 12.11 30.42
N PRO A 347 12.66 11.55 29.87
CA PRO A 347 13.66 10.79 30.64
C PRO A 347 14.27 11.58 31.81
N ASP A 348 14.34 12.91 31.67
CA ASP A 348 14.93 13.82 32.67
C ASP A 348 13.90 14.26 33.73
N GLY A 349 12.66 13.77 33.66
CA GLY A 349 11.57 14.03 34.61
C GLY A 349 10.79 15.31 34.33
N GLU A 350 11.06 16.05 33.25
CA GLU A 350 10.20 17.13 32.80
C GLU A 350 8.83 16.59 32.37
N SER A 351 7.76 17.29 32.69
CA SER A 351 6.41 16.84 32.36
C SER A 351 5.53 17.99 31.87
N GLU A 352 4.68 17.70 30.88
CA GLU A 352 3.71 18.67 30.36
C GLU A 352 2.41 17.94 29.94
N ARG A 353 1.26 18.61 30.14
CA ARG A 353 -0.05 18.11 29.74
C ARG A 353 -0.39 18.53 28.32
N PHE A 354 -0.83 17.56 27.53
CA PHE A 354 -1.22 17.72 26.13
C PHE A 354 -2.68 17.36 25.92
N GLN A 355 -3.27 17.99 24.91
CA GLN A 355 -4.57 17.68 24.37
C GLN A 355 -4.47 17.61 22.86
N MET A 356 -5.02 16.56 22.25
CA MET A 356 -5.10 16.40 20.80
C MET A 356 -6.53 16.06 20.35
N ARG A 357 -6.85 16.35 19.10
CA ARG A 357 -8.15 16.02 18.48
C ARG A 357 -8.25 14.56 18.04
N LEU A 358 -7.13 13.85 17.98
CA LEU A 358 -7.09 12.46 17.59
C LEU A 358 -7.70 11.56 18.66
N ILE A 359 -8.43 10.55 18.21
CA ILE A 359 -9.08 9.56 19.06
C ILE A 359 -8.33 8.23 18.94
N GLY A 360 -8.27 7.48 20.04
CA GLY A 360 -7.64 6.16 20.11
C GLY A 360 -6.23 6.18 20.70
N ALA A 361 -5.98 5.22 21.57
CA ALA A 361 -4.73 5.07 22.30
C ALA A 361 -3.52 4.93 21.38
N HIS A 362 -3.66 4.22 20.25
CA HIS A 362 -2.58 4.06 19.27
C HIS A 362 -2.06 5.39 18.67
N ASN A 363 -2.86 6.47 18.71
CA ASN A 363 -2.41 7.80 18.30
C ASN A 363 -1.55 8.47 19.37
N VAL A 364 -1.77 8.17 20.66
CA VAL A 364 -0.98 8.72 21.77
C VAL A 364 0.49 8.34 21.58
N ILE A 365 0.79 7.07 21.40
CA ILE A 365 2.19 6.62 21.24
C ILE A 365 2.87 7.24 20.02
N ASN A 366 2.16 7.40 18.90
CA ASN A 366 2.70 8.06 17.70
C ASN A 366 2.99 9.55 17.95
N VAL A 367 2.12 10.23 18.72
CA VAL A 367 2.30 11.65 19.07
C VAL A 367 3.44 11.80 20.08
N VAL A 368 3.55 10.91 21.09
CA VAL A 368 4.67 10.90 22.03
C VAL A 368 6.01 10.72 21.30
N GLY A 369 6.07 9.83 20.31
CA GLY A 369 7.23 9.67 19.44
C GLY A 369 7.57 10.95 18.67
N ALA A 370 6.57 11.64 18.12
CA ALA A 370 6.78 12.91 17.43
C ALA A 370 7.23 14.03 18.40
N ILE A 371 6.66 14.08 19.63
CA ILE A 371 7.08 15.01 20.69
C ILE A 371 8.54 14.74 21.08
N ALA A 372 8.94 13.46 21.27
CA ALA A 372 10.30 13.10 21.61
C ALA A 372 11.31 13.60 20.57
N VAL A 373 11.00 13.42 19.27
CA VAL A 373 11.84 13.96 18.18
C VAL A 373 11.90 15.48 18.24
N ALA A 374 10.76 16.17 18.28
CA ALA A 374 10.70 17.63 18.28
C ALA A 374 11.41 18.23 19.50
N HIS A 375 11.29 17.61 20.67
CA HIS A 375 12.00 18.02 21.90
C HIS A 375 13.52 17.87 21.74
N LYS A 376 14.01 16.75 21.24
CA LYS A 376 15.45 16.55 20.97
C LYS A 376 15.99 17.43 19.84
N MET A 377 15.10 17.92 18.95
CA MET A 377 15.43 18.95 17.96
C MET A 377 15.40 20.38 18.54
N GLY A 378 15.27 20.54 19.86
CA GLY A 378 15.41 21.79 20.57
C GLY A 378 14.14 22.61 20.75
N MET A 379 12.96 21.98 20.68
CA MET A 379 11.69 22.59 21.12
C MET A 379 11.39 22.19 22.56
N THR A 380 10.88 23.11 23.37
CA THR A 380 10.43 22.79 24.73
C THR A 380 9.08 22.08 24.71
N LEU A 381 8.76 21.30 25.76
CA LEU A 381 7.45 20.67 25.88
C LEU A 381 6.32 21.71 25.88
N GLN A 382 6.54 22.88 26.46
CA GLN A 382 5.58 23.98 26.50
C GLN A 382 5.25 24.54 25.10
N GLU A 383 6.29 24.72 24.26
CA GLU A 383 6.11 25.16 22.87
C GLU A 383 5.31 24.14 22.06
N LEU A 384 5.41 22.85 22.38
CA LEU A 384 4.72 21.76 21.69
C LEU A 384 3.22 21.64 22.01
N ARG A 385 2.70 22.29 23.08
CA ARG A 385 1.28 22.19 23.46
C ARG A 385 0.31 22.61 22.36
N ILE A 386 0.55 23.76 21.74
CA ILE A 386 -0.32 24.31 20.70
C ILE A 386 -0.24 23.47 19.42
N PRO A 387 0.95 23.15 18.86
CA PRO A 387 1.03 22.34 17.67
C PRO A 387 0.45 20.91 17.86
N VAL A 388 0.61 20.27 19.03
CA VAL A 388 -0.02 18.98 19.33
C VAL A 388 -1.54 19.08 19.22
N ARG A 389 -2.16 20.15 19.73
CA ARG A 389 -3.62 20.37 19.61
C ARG A 389 -4.08 20.61 18.17
N ARG A 390 -3.17 21.06 17.29
CA ARG A 390 -3.44 21.29 15.85
C ARG A 390 -3.23 20.06 14.98
N ILE A 391 -2.72 18.95 15.55
CA ILE A 391 -2.59 17.71 14.78
C ILE A 391 -3.96 17.29 14.27
N GLU A 392 -4.05 17.09 12.97
CA GLU A 392 -5.26 16.61 12.31
C GLU A 392 -5.14 15.12 11.95
N PRO A 393 -6.26 14.39 11.90
CA PRO A 393 -6.27 13.03 11.40
C PRO A 393 -5.70 12.98 9.97
N VAL A 394 -4.81 12.02 9.71
CA VAL A 394 -4.36 11.76 8.35
C VAL A 394 -5.53 11.21 7.53
N PRO A 395 -5.74 11.65 6.29
CA PRO A 395 -6.83 11.14 5.44
C PRO A 395 -6.86 9.61 5.40
N HIS A 396 -8.05 9.04 5.53
CA HIS A 396 -8.29 7.60 5.59
C HIS A 396 -7.58 6.84 6.73
N ARG A 397 -7.29 7.53 7.85
CA ARG A 397 -6.74 6.93 9.08
C ARG A 397 -7.52 7.42 10.29
N MET A 398 -8.55 6.68 10.66
CA MET A 398 -9.50 7.04 11.73
C MET A 398 -10.04 8.47 11.58
N GLN A 399 -10.22 8.92 10.32
CA GLN A 399 -10.75 10.25 10.02
C GLN A 399 -12.27 10.26 10.21
N MET A 400 -12.74 11.09 11.12
CA MET A 400 -14.17 11.26 11.36
C MET A 400 -14.79 12.26 10.39
N ARG A 401 -15.94 11.90 9.84
CA ARG A 401 -16.76 12.77 8.97
C ARG A 401 -18.22 12.71 9.44
N GLU A 402 -18.70 13.82 9.96
CA GLU A 402 -20.06 13.93 10.49
C GLU A 402 -21.07 14.29 9.41
N HIS A 403 -22.15 13.55 9.33
CA HIS A 403 -23.26 13.76 8.39
C HIS A 403 -24.61 13.67 9.16
N GLY A 404 -24.97 14.71 9.88
CA GLY A 404 -26.19 14.73 10.71
C GLY A 404 -26.14 13.65 11.82
N LEU A 405 -27.03 12.66 11.77
CA LEU A 405 -27.09 11.57 12.74
C LEU A 405 -26.16 10.38 12.39
N VAL A 406 -25.25 10.56 11.44
CA VAL A 406 -24.30 9.53 11.02
C VAL A 406 -22.89 10.11 11.05
N THR A 407 -21.98 9.44 11.75
CA THR A 407 -20.54 9.71 11.66
C THR A 407 -19.86 8.56 10.95
N ILE A 408 -19.17 8.85 9.86
CA ILE A 408 -18.29 7.91 9.19
C ILE A 408 -16.89 8.04 9.80
N ILE A 409 -16.35 6.92 10.26
CA ILE A 409 -14.96 6.78 10.71
C ILE A 409 -14.22 6.09 9.56
N ASP A 410 -13.43 6.88 8.83
CA ASP A 410 -12.73 6.45 7.63
C ASP A 410 -11.33 5.94 8.01
N ASP A 411 -11.13 4.64 8.05
CA ASP A 411 -9.85 3.94 8.26
C ASP A 411 -9.54 3.02 7.06
N ALA A 412 -9.91 3.48 5.87
CA ALA A 412 -9.93 2.69 4.65
C ALA A 412 -8.58 2.66 3.90
N TYR A 413 -7.48 3.18 4.45
CA TYR A 413 -6.22 3.25 3.71
C TYR A 413 -5.54 1.89 3.55
N ASN A 414 -5.36 1.14 4.63
CA ASN A 414 -4.76 -0.19 4.67
C ASN A 414 -4.98 -0.80 6.05
N SER A 415 -5.34 -2.07 6.09
CA SER A 415 -5.60 -2.81 7.32
C SER A 415 -4.45 -3.71 7.72
N ASN A 416 -4.38 -3.96 9.03
CA ASN A 416 -3.42 -4.87 9.63
C ASN A 416 -3.94 -5.38 10.98
N PRO A 417 -3.44 -6.50 11.51
CA PRO A 417 -4.02 -7.13 12.72
C PRO A 417 -4.06 -6.24 13.97
N VAL A 418 -3.10 -5.32 14.12
CA VAL A 418 -3.05 -4.40 15.27
C VAL A 418 -3.97 -3.22 15.05
N GLY A 419 -3.94 -2.63 13.85
CA GLY A 419 -4.77 -1.47 13.49
C GLY A 419 -6.26 -1.81 13.48
N SER A 420 -6.65 -2.94 12.87
CA SER A 420 -8.05 -3.36 12.79
C SER A 420 -8.66 -3.62 14.18
N LYS A 421 -7.89 -4.22 15.10
CA LYS A 421 -8.29 -4.37 16.49
C LYS A 421 -8.51 -3.00 17.16
N ALA A 422 -7.52 -2.11 17.07
CA ALA A 422 -7.60 -0.77 17.65
C ALA A 422 -8.75 0.06 17.06
N ALA A 423 -9.07 -0.12 15.77
CA ALA A 423 -10.17 0.57 15.11
C ALA A 423 -11.54 0.16 15.67
N VAL A 424 -11.81 -1.16 15.85
CA VAL A 424 -13.07 -1.62 16.43
C VAL A 424 -13.16 -1.31 17.93
N GLU A 425 -12.05 -1.39 18.67
CA GLU A 425 -12.01 -0.96 20.09
C GLU A 425 -12.30 0.55 20.22
N THR A 426 -11.80 1.36 19.29
CA THR A 426 -12.15 2.79 19.25
C THR A 426 -13.63 2.99 18.90
N LEU A 427 -14.19 2.22 17.95
CA LEU A 427 -15.62 2.26 17.64
C LEU A 427 -16.47 1.92 18.85
N ALA A 428 -16.05 0.99 19.71
CA ALA A 428 -16.76 0.60 20.92
C ALA A 428 -16.91 1.74 21.96
N MET A 429 -16.07 2.80 21.86
CA MET A 429 -16.13 3.95 22.77
C MET A 429 -17.29 4.91 22.48
N PHE A 430 -17.94 4.76 21.31
CA PHE A 430 -19.03 5.63 20.91
C PHE A 430 -20.38 5.13 21.40
N ASP A 431 -21.18 6.06 21.93
CA ASP A 431 -22.54 5.79 22.41
C ASP A 431 -23.53 5.97 21.25
N GLY A 432 -23.98 4.84 20.68
CA GLY A 432 -24.86 4.81 19.51
C GLY A 432 -24.81 3.47 18.77
N ILE A 433 -25.32 3.42 17.55
CA ILE A 433 -25.31 2.21 16.72
C ILE A 433 -23.96 2.11 16.02
N ARG A 434 -23.18 1.09 16.37
CA ARG A 434 -21.80 0.86 15.91
C ARG A 434 -21.81 -0.15 14.77
N ILE A 435 -21.39 0.29 13.59
CA ILE A 435 -21.45 -0.47 12.34
C ILE A 435 -20.04 -0.60 11.78
N LEU A 436 -19.56 -1.82 11.59
CA LEU A 436 -18.32 -2.11 10.88
C LEU A 436 -18.63 -2.45 9.42
N ILE A 437 -17.90 -1.86 8.48
CA ILE A 437 -17.87 -2.27 7.06
C ILE A 437 -16.42 -2.59 6.70
N THR A 438 -16.16 -3.83 6.27
CA THR A 438 -14.79 -4.27 5.93
C THR A 438 -14.75 -5.33 4.84
N PRO A 439 -13.76 -5.29 3.92
CA PRO A 439 -13.46 -6.38 3.00
C PRO A 439 -12.44 -7.40 3.58
N GLY A 440 -12.01 -7.20 4.83
CA GLY A 440 -10.99 -8.00 5.48
C GLY A 440 -9.56 -7.56 5.17
N MET A 441 -8.60 -8.24 5.78
CA MET A 441 -7.16 -8.00 5.62
C MET A 441 -6.56 -8.93 4.57
N VAL A 442 -5.56 -8.45 3.83
CA VAL A 442 -4.81 -9.16 2.79
C VAL A 442 -3.30 -9.01 2.97
N GLU A 443 -2.50 -9.68 2.13
CA GLU A 443 -1.02 -9.66 2.16
C GLU A 443 -0.40 -10.27 3.45
N LEU A 444 -1.15 -11.11 4.17
CA LEU A 444 -0.71 -11.75 5.41
C LEU A 444 -0.19 -13.18 5.21
N GLY A 445 -0.11 -13.64 3.94
CA GLY A 445 0.38 -14.98 3.57
C GLY A 445 -0.49 -16.08 4.19
N ASP A 446 0.13 -17.17 4.65
CA ASP A 446 -0.58 -18.33 5.21
C ASP A 446 -1.38 -18.01 6.50
N LYS A 447 -1.11 -16.85 7.11
CA LYS A 447 -1.80 -16.40 8.34
C LYS A 447 -3.01 -15.50 8.07
N GLU A 448 -3.35 -15.24 6.82
CA GLU A 448 -4.45 -14.34 6.45
C GLU A 448 -5.79 -14.79 7.06
N ALA A 449 -6.12 -16.07 6.95
CA ALA A 449 -7.35 -16.62 7.54
C ALA A 449 -7.36 -16.51 9.07
N GLU A 450 -6.25 -16.83 9.74
CA GLU A 450 -6.11 -16.75 11.20
C GLU A 450 -6.33 -15.32 11.72
N TYR A 451 -5.69 -14.33 11.09
CA TYR A 451 -5.82 -12.94 11.52
C TYR A 451 -7.20 -12.36 11.21
N ASN A 452 -7.80 -12.70 10.08
CA ASN A 452 -9.17 -12.31 9.76
C ASN A 452 -10.19 -12.95 10.72
N HIS A 453 -10.00 -14.20 11.11
CA HIS A 453 -10.84 -14.85 12.11
C HIS A 453 -10.75 -14.14 13.48
N LYS A 454 -9.52 -13.83 13.95
CA LYS A 454 -9.32 -13.05 15.19
C LYS A 454 -9.95 -11.66 15.12
N PHE A 455 -9.88 -11.02 13.96
CA PHE A 455 -10.54 -9.73 13.76
C PHE A 455 -12.07 -9.86 13.89
N GLY A 456 -12.66 -10.93 13.35
CA GLY A 456 -14.07 -11.25 13.56
C GLY A 456 -14.46 -11.35 15.04
N ASN A 457 -13.61 -12.00 15.84
CA ASN A 457 -13.83 -12.10 17.29
C ASN A 457 -13.83 -10.71 17.97
N TYR A 458 -12.88 -9.82 17.63
CA TYR A 458 -12.86 -8.47 18.20
C TYR A 458 -14.06 -7.62 17.74
N ALA A 459 -14.44 -7.75 16.47
CA ALA A 459 -15.58 -7.02 15.92
C ALA A 459 -16.90 -7.42 16.59
N ALA A 460 -17.08 -8.71 16.90
CA ALA A 460 -18.28 -9.21 17.60
C ALA A 460 -18.45 -8.59 18.99
N ASP A 461 -17.35 -8.35 19.70
CA ASP A 461 -17.38 -7.75 21.04
C ASP A 461 -17.63 -6.21 20.99
N CYS A 462 -17.38 -5.55 19.85
CA CYS A 462 -17.35 -4.09 19.71
C CYS A 462 -18.50 -3.49 18.89
N CYS A 463 -19.12 -4.26 18.00
CA CYS A 463 -20.06 -3.75 17.00
C CYS A 463 -21.50 -4.22 17.23
N ASP A 464 -22.46 -3.42 16.75
CA ASP A 464 -23.88 -3.80 16.74
C ASP A 464 -24.29 -4.40 15.39
N TYR A 465 -23.58 -4.04 14.30
CA TYR A 465 -23.72 -4.60 12.96
C TYR A 465 -22.35 -4.78 12.30
N ILE A 466 -22.17 -5.89 11.58
CA ILE A 466 -20.95 -6.21 10.84
C ILE A 466 -21.32 -6.49 9.39
N LEU A 467 -20.85 -5.64 8.48
CA LEU A 467 -21.16 -5.67 7.07
C LEU A 467 -19.88 -6.01 6.30
N LEU A 468 -19.81 -7.21 5.77
CA LEU A 468 -18.65 -7.77 5.10
C LEU A 468 -18.75 -7.51 3.59
N VAL A 469 -17.66 -7.10 2.95
CA VAL A 469 -17.63 -6.80 1.52
C VAL A 469 -16.77 -7.83 0.77
N GLY A 470 -17.40 -8.61 -0.13
CA GLY A 470 -16.77 -9.73 -0.83
C GLY A 470 -16.65 -10.98 0.05
N ARG A 471 -16.89 -12.16 -0.54
CA ARG A 471 -16.97 -13.42 0.24
C ARG A 471 -15.62 -14.03 0.58
N ARG A 472 -14.63 -13.86 -0.29
CA ARG A 472 -13.39 -14.66 -0.25
C ARG A 472 -12.54 -14.40 1.00
N HIS A 473 -12.28 -13.13 1.33
CA HIS A 473 -11.41 -12.73 2.44
C HIS A 473 -12.18 -12.52 3.74
N THR A 474 -13.50 -12.45 3.66
CA THR A 474 -14.38 -12.16 4.79
C THR A 474 -14.99 -13.40 5.44
N GLU A 475 -14.93 -14.58 4.80
CA GLU A 475 -15.44 -15.81 5.39
C GLU A 475 -14.79 -16.13 6.76
N PRO A 476 -13.44 -16.05 6.93
CA PRO A 476 -12.84 -16.24 8.24
C PRO A 476 -13.29 -15.20 9.28
N ILE A 477 -13.59 -13.95 8.85
CA ILE A 477 -14.14 -12.94 9.77
C ILE A 477 -15.52 -13.37 10.22
N ARG A 478 -16.38 -13.79 9.29
CA ARG A 478 -17.72 -14.27 9.60
C ARG A 478 -17.71 -15.46 10.56
N GLU A 479 -16.81 -16.43 10.33
CA GLU A 479 -16.60 -17.56 11.23
C GLU A 479 -16.26 -17.09 12.65
N GLY A 480 -15.29 -16.18 12.81
CA GLY A 480 -14.92 -15.63 14.12
C GLY A 480 -16.04 -14.83 14.79
N VAL A 481 -16.84 -14.09 14.00
CA VAL A 481 -18.03 -13.36 14.51
C VAL A 481 -19.08 -14.33 15.07
N LEU A 482 -19.39 -15.39 14.32
CA LEU A 482 -20.42 -16.36 14.71
C LEU A 482 -19.98 -17.26 15.88
N GLU A 483 -18.68 -17.57 15.98
CA GLU A 483 -18.11 -18.30 17.12
C GLU A 483 -18.36 -17.59 18.45
N LYS A 484 -18.40 -16.26 18.44
CA LYS A 484 -18.74 -15.42 19.61
C LYS A 484 -20.24 -15.37 19.92
N GLY A 485 -21.08 -16.05 19.15
CA GLY A 485 -22.54 -16.03 19.33
C GLY A 485 -23.21 -14.73 18.86
N PHE A 486 -22.55 -13.98 17.99
CA PHE A 486 -23.11 -12.75 17.41
C PHE A 486 -24.32 -13.08 16.53
N PRO A 487 -25.41 -12.27 16.54
CA PRO A 487 -26.61 -12.53 15.74
C PRO A 487 -26.32 -12.57 14.24
N GLU A 488 -26.63 -13.69 13.57
CA GLU A 488 -26.34 -13.89 12.15
C GLU A 488 -27.04 -12.85 11.27
N GLU A 489 -28.25 -12.42 11.63
CA GLU A 489 -29.01 -11.39 10.93
C GLU A 489 -28.38 -9.99 10.98
N LYS A 490 -27.37 -9.80 11.82
CA LYS A 490 -26.59 -8.56 11.94
C LYS A 490 -25.18 -8.67 11.35
N CYS A 491 -24.76 -9.88 10.89
CA CYS A 491 -23.52 -10.14 10.18
C CYS A 491 -23.80 -10.48 8.71
N LEU A 492 -23.79 -9.47 7.84
CA LEU A 492 -24.24 -9.58 6.46
C LEU A 492 -23.08 -9.47 5.48
N VAL A 493 -23.18 -10.18 4.34
CA VAL A 493 -22.16 -10.17 3.28
C VAL A 493 -22.74 -9.50 2.03
N PHE A 494 -22.02 -8.53 1.49
CA PHE A 494 -22.36 -7.77 0.28
C PHE A 494 -21.29 -7.98 -0.79
N ASP A 495 -21.70 -7.92 -2.06
CA ASP A 495 -20.74 -8.03 -3.16
C ASP A 495 -20.01 -6.69 -3.43
N LYS A 496 -20.61 -5.54 -3.02
CA LYS A 496 -20.07 -4.20 -3.27
C LYS A 496 -20.14 -3.32 -2.02
N LEU A 497 -19.15 -2.44 -1.90
CA LEU A 497 -19.08 -1.48 -0.82
C LEU A 497 -20.30 -0.54 -0.79
N GLU A 498 -20.74 -0.06 -1.96
CA GLU A 498 -21.89 0.85 -2.06
C GLU A 498 -23.18 0.24 -1.52
N GLU A 499 -23.37 -1.08 -1.68
CA GLU A 499 -24.52 -1.82 -1.17
C GLU A 499 -24.46 -1.90 0.36
N ALA A 500 -23.28 -2.22 0.93
CA ALA A 500 -23.07 -2.26 2.38
C ALA A 500 -23.26 -0.88 3.02
N VAL A 501 -22.72 0.17 2.42
CA VAL A 501 -22.89 1.56 2.89
C VAL A 501 -24.36 1.96 2.84
N SER A 502 -25.07 1.68 1.74
CA SER A 502 -26.50 1.98 1.61
C SER A 502 -27.34 1.26 2.67
N TYR A 503 -27.01 0.00 2.96
CA TYR A 503 -27.65 -0.77 4.02
C TYR A 503 -27.39 -0.16 5.40
N ALA A 504 -26.13 0.23 5.71
CA ALA A 504 -25.77 0.88 6.98
C ALA A 504 -26.59 2.15 7.23
N TYR A 505 -26.76 2.98 6.21
CA TYR A 505 -27.62 4.17 6.31
C TYR A 505 -29.11 3.82 6.56
N ALA A 506 -29.60 2.71 5.98
CA ALA A 506 -30.98 2.28 6.08
C ALA A 506 -31.33 1.56 7.40
N ILE A 507 -30.33 1.13 8.20
CA ILE A 507 -30.57 0.48 9.50
C ILE A 507 -31.44 1.39 10.35
N LYS A 508 -32.58 0.86 10.82
CA LYS A 508 -33.51 1.59 11.69
C LYS A 508 -33.06 1.49 13.14
N GLY A 509 -33.09 2.58 13.88
CA GLY A 509 -32.77 2.65 15.30
C GLY A 509 -32.85 4.08 15.81
N GLN A 510 -33.04 4.24 17.12
CA GLN A 510 -32.96 5.55 17.77
C GLN A 510 -31.50 5.78 18.18
N GLY A 511 -30.97 6.97 17.87
CA GLY A 511 -29.61 7.37 18.24
C GLY A 511 -28.70 7.65 17.04
N HIS A 512 -27.49 8.07 17.38
CA HIS A 512 -26.44 8.37 16.41
C HIS A 512 -25.85 7.07 15.85
N LYS A 513 -25.48 7.05 14.57
CA LYS A 513 -24.81 5.92 13.94
C LYS A 513 -23.33 6.23 13.72
N TYR A 514 -22.48 5.29 14.10
CA TYR A 514 -21.05 5.33 13.85
C TYR A 514 -20.70 4.21 12.87
N ILE A 515 -20.24 4.57 11.68
CA ILE A 515 -19.89 3.63 10.60
C ILE A 515 -18.37 3.65 10.43
N LEU A 516 -17.72 2.57 10.84
CA LEU A 516 -16.30 2.35 10.61
C LEU A 516 -16.11 1.71 9.23
N LEU A 517 -15.41 2.42 8.33
CA LEU A 517 -14.92 1.87 7.08
C LEU A 517 -13.49 1.40 7.34
N GLU A 518 -13.29 0.08 7.50
CA GLU A 518 -12.01 -0.51 7.82
C GLU A 518 -11.48 -1.26 6.61
N ASN A 519 -10.33 -0.81 6.10
CA ASN A 519 -9.67 -1.25 4.88
C ASN A 519 -10.39 -0.91 3.57
N ASP A 520 -9.62 -0.78 2.49
CA ASP A 520 -10.07 -0.71 1.11
C ASP A 520 -9.13 -1.51 0.20
N LEU A 521 -9.61 -2.64 -0.33
CA LEU A 521 -8.80 -3.50 -1.18
C LEU A 521 -8.55 -2.86 -2.54
N THR A 522 -7.34 -3.04 -3.06
CA THR A 522 -6.99 -2.66 -4.43
C THR A 522 -7.59 -3.63 -5.45
N ASP A 523 -7.65 -3.24 -6.74
CA ASP A 523 -8.20 -4.05 -7.84
C ASP A 523 -7.49 -5.42 -8.05
N ASN A 524 -6.37 -5.65 -7.37
CA ASN A 524 -5.59 -6.90 -7.48
C ASN A 524 -6.11 -8.04 -6.59
N TYR A 525 -6.99 -7.74 -5.61
CA TYR A 525 -7.53 -8.70 -4.65
C TYR A 525 -8.97 -9.10 -4.88
#